data_eada45dcd7e90b35cff0b1af658fa963
#
_entry.id   eada45dcd7e90b35cff0b1af658fa963
#
_cell.length_a   1.000
_cell.length_b   1.000
_cell.length_c   1.000
_cell.angle_alpha   90.00
_cell.angle_beta   90.00
_cell.angle_gamma   90.00
#
_symmetry.space_group_name_H-M   'P 1'
#
loop_
_entity.id
_entity.type
_entity.pdbx_description
1 polymer ?
#
loop_
_entity_poly.entity_id
_entity_poly.type
_entity_poly.pdbx_seq_one_letter_code
_entity_poly.pdbx_strand_id
1 'polypeptide(L)'
;MDPKPSTSHLHAFLLISVAISSVSMAGKTSALDGRPLAAAGIVVTGDKAVNIYTSSQTGTIIIKLLPNMPKDKEQCAKSPLDAYNRTLTTLLTPLGDSIRRIQDSVTTSGGERQERLIGAIIGGVALGVATAAQITAASALIQANQNAANILKLKESIAATNEAVHEVTSGLSQLAVAVGKMQQFVNEQFNNTAQEIDCIKITQQIGVELNLYLTELTTVFGPQITSPALTQLTIQALYNLAGGNMDYMLTKLGVGNNQLSSLISSGLISGNPILYDSQTQLLGIQVTLPSVGNLNNMRATYLETLSVSTNKGYASALVPKVVTQVGSVIEELDTSHCIETDLDLYCTRIVTFPMSPGIFSCLGGNTSACMYSKTEGALTTPYMTLKGSVIANCKMTTCRCADPPGIISQNYGEAVSLIDKKVCNILTLDGITLRLSGEFDATYQKNISIQDSQVVITGNLDISTELGNVNNSISNALDKLEESNSKLNKVNVRLTSTSALITYIVLTTIALICGIVSLVLACYIMYKQKAQQKTLLWLGNNTLDQMRATTKM
;
A
#
# COMPACT_ATOMS: atom_id res chain seq x y z
N MET A 1 -26.21 42.94 -66.44
CA MET A 1 -25.51 43.81 -65.46
C MET A 1 -25.09 42.93 -64.30
N ASP A 2 -23.82 42.56 -64.35
CA ASP A 2 -23.16 41.82 -63.25
C ASP A 2 -22.96 42.71 -62.04
N PRO A 3 -22.82 42.15 -60.85
CA PRO A 3 -21.47 41.99 -60.37
C PRO A 3 -21.15 40.68 -59.66
N LYS A 4 -19.87 40.36 -59.77
CA LYS A 4 -19.07 39.25 -59.30
C LYS A 4 -19.13 38.94 -57.82
N PRO A 5 -18.84 37.65 -57.48
CA PRO A 5 -18.84 37.14 -56.11
C PRO A 5 -17.49 37.31 -55.41
N SER A 6 -17.56 37.49 -54.09
CA SER A 6 -16.43 37.45 -53.18
C SER A 6 -16.00 36.01 -52.88
N THR A 7 -14.71 35.77 -53.04
CA THR A 7 -14.02 34.54 -52.68
C THR A 7 -13.92 34.41 -51.18
N SER A 8 -14.64 33.44 -50.60
CA SER A 8 -14.37 32.96 -49.27
C SER A 8 -13.47 31.70 -49.34
N HIS A 9 -12.31 31.77 -48.77
CA HIS A 9 -11.38 30.65 -48.61
C HIS A 9 -11.99 29.54 -47.77
N LEU A 10 -12.36 28.47 -48.42
CA LEU A 10 -12.71 27.20 -47.77
C LEU A 10 -11.39 26.47 -47.46
N HIS A 11 -10.97 26.53 -46.22
CA HIS A 11 -9.96 25.58 -45.72
C HIS A 11 -10.60 24.21 -45.62
N ALA A 12 -10.31 23.39 -46.60
CA ALA A 12 -10.56 21.95 -46.56
C ALA A 12 -9.66 21.33 -45.49
N PHE A 13 -10.20 21.12 -44.29
CA PHE A 13 -9.62 20.19 -43.32
C PHE A 13 -9.78 18.77 -43.87
N LEU A 14 -8.70 18.24 -44.42
CA LEU A 14 -8.57 16.86 -44.75
C LEU A 14 -8.51 16.07 -43.44
N LEU A 15 -9.67 15.65 -42.93
CA LEU A 15 -9.75 14.63 -41.87
C LEU A 15 -9.29 13.31 -42.49
N ILE A 16 -7.99 13.04 -42.38
CA ILE A 16 -7.47 11.69 -42.49
C ILE A 16 -7.97 10.93 -41.28
N SER A 17 -9.12 10.30 -41.42
CA SER A 17 -9.56 9.23 -40.57
C SER A 17 -8.63 8.04 -40.81
N VAL A 18 -7.50 8.00 -40.09
CA VAL A 18 -6.75 6.78 -39.91
C VAL A 18 -7.68 5.87 -39.09
N ALA A 19 -8.39 5.01 -39.82
CA ALA A 19 -8.99 3.85 -39.21
C ALA A 19 -7.84 3.01 -38.67
N ILE A 20 -7.48 3.27 -37.40
CA ILE A 20 -6.74 2.33 -36.58
C ILE A 20 -7.73 1.17 -36.39
N SER A 21 -7.68 0.22 -37.31
CA SER A 21 -8.16 -1.12 -37.08
C SER A 21 -7.33 -1.60 -35.89
N SER A 22 -7.87 -1.37 -34.69
CA SER A 22 -7.48 -2.09 -33.49
C SER A 22 -7.78 -3.56 -33.76
N VAL A 23 -6.83 -4.23 -34.44
CA VAL A 23 -6.71 -5.67 -34.34
C VAL A 23 -6.49 -5.92 -32.85
N SER A 24 -7.58 -6.20 -32.18
CA SER A 24 -7.57 -6.82 -30.88
C SER A 24 -6.93 -8.20 -31.06
N MET A 25 -5.61 -8.23 -31.18
CA MET A 25 -4.84 -9.39 -30.82
C MET A 25 -4.96 -9.45 -29.29
N ALA A 26 -6.00 -10.10 -28.83
CA ALA A 26 -6.00 -10.78 -27.54
C ALA A 26 -4.96 -11.90 -27.65
N GLY A 27 -3.70 -11.51 -27.83
CA GLY A 27 -2.57 -12.37 -27.59
C GLY A 27 -2.65 -12.70 -26.13
N LYS A 28 -2.94 -13.95 -25.82
CA LYS A 28 -2.61 -14.52 -24.51
C LYS A 28 -1.17 -14.09 -24.27
N THR A 29 -0.95 -13.13 -23.37
CA THR A 29 0.37 -12.82 -22.86
C THR A 29 0.86 -14.12 -22.27
N SER A 30 1.76 -14.81 -22.97
CA SER A 30 2.28 -16.08 -22.51
C SER A 30 3.10 -15.76 -21.27
N ALA A 31 2.66 -16.31 -20.12
CA ALA A 31 3.52 -16.39 -18.96
C ALA A 31 4.85 -17.03 -19.40
N LEU A 32 5.95 -16.56 -18.83
CA LEU A 32 7.28 -17.09 -19.10
C LEU A 32 7.25 -18.63 -19.01
N ASP A 33 7.65 -19.30 -20.09
CA ASP A 33 7.64 -20.77 -20.08
C ASP A 33 8.81 -21.32 -19.25
N GLY A 34 8.52 -21.69 -18.02
CA GLY A 34 9.50 -22.26 -17.10
C GLY A 34 9.97 -23.68 -17.45
N ARG A 35 9.36 -24.36 -18.43
CA ARG A 35 9.67 -25.76 -18.75
C ARG A 35 11.09 -25.98 -19.29
N PRO A 36 11.59 -25.18 -20.25
CA PRO A 36 12.98 -25.32 -20.67
C PRO A 36 13.98 -24.89 -19.59
N LEU A 37 13.58 -23.97 -18.71
CA LEU A 37 14.44 -23.39 -17.67
C LEU A 37 14.67 -24.34 -16.48
N ALA A 38 13.74 -25.27 -16.23
CA ALA A 38 13.79 -26.17 -15.08
C ALA A 38 15.07 -27.01 -15.05
N ALA A 39 15.48 -27.57 -16.20
CA ALA A 39 16.72 -28.34 -16.32
C ALA A 39 17.99 -27.50 -16.24
N ALA A 40 17.88 -26.19 -16.44
CA ALA A 40 18.95 -25.21 -16.22
C ALA A 40 19.03 -24.74 -14.76
N GLY A 41 18.22 -25.31 -13.87
CA GLY A 41 18.18 -24.94 -12.46
C GLY A 41 17.44 -23.62 -12.17
N ILE A 42 16.60 -23.16 -13.09
CA ILE A 42 15.77 -21.96 -12.91
C ILE A 42 14.31 -22.40 -12.86
N VAL A 43 13.65 -22.12 -11.75
CA VAL A 43 12.28 -22.58 -11.47
C VAL A 43 11.34 -21.38 -11.38
N VAL A 44 10.27 -21.42 -12.15
CA VAL A 44 9.17 -20.46 -12.04
C VAL A 44 8.29 -20.88 -10.88
N THR A 45 8.29 -20.13 -9.79
CA THR A 45 7.58 -20.46 -8.54
C THR A 45 6.22 -19.81 -8.45
N GLY A 46 6.00 -18.68 -9.10
CA GLY A 46 4.74 -17.96 -9.07
C GLY A 46 4.59 -16.97 -10.22
N ASP A 47 3.35 -16.59 -10.45
CA ASP A 47 2.99 -15.60 -11.46
C ASP A 47 1.82 -14.76 -10.93
N LYS A 48 2.05 -13.46 -10.66
CA LYS A 48 1.09 -12.55 -10.05
C LYS A 48 0.71 -11.43 -10.99
N ALA A 49 -0.54 -10.97 -10.92
CA ALA A 49 -0.98 -9.79 -11.65
C ALA A 49 -0.39 -8.54 -11.01
N VAL A 50 0.11 -7.62 -11.84
CA VAL A 50 0.65 -6.34 -11.37
C VAL A 50 -0.43 -5.28 -11.45
N ASN A 51 -0.71 -4.65 -10.32
CA ASN A 51 -1.69 -3.58 -10.18
C ASN A 51 -0.99 -2.31 -9.68
N ILE A 52 -1.38 -1.16 -10.22
CA ILE A 52 -0.98 0.15 -9.70
C ILE A 52 -2.08 0.69 -8.79
N TYR A 53 -1.70 1.20 -7.63
CA TYR A 53 -2.61 2.01 -6.83
C TYR A 53 -2.07 3.44 -6.71
N THR A 54 -2.93 4.43 -7.04
CA THR A 54 -2.48 5.81 -7.24
C THR A 54 -3.12 6.82 -6.30
N SER A 55 -4.37 6.62 -5.94
CA SER A 55 -5.12 7.54 -5.09
C SER A 55 -5.96 6.77 -4.11
N SER A 56 -6.26 7.41 -2.99
CA SER A 56 -7.19 6.86 -2.02
C SER A 56 -8.57 7.49 -2.22
N GLN A 57 -9.58 6.65 -2.29
CA GLN A 57 -10.96 7.05 -2.10
C GLN A 57 -11.29 6.92 -0.62
N THR A 58 -12.12 7.81 -0.13
CA THR A 58 -12.58 7.76 1.25
C THR A 58 -14.07 7.53 1.31
N GLY A 59 -14.49 6.66 2.22
CA GLY A 59 -15.88 6.45 2.58
C GLY A 59 -16.05 6.51 4.09
N THR A 60 -17.27 6.53 4.58
CA THR A 60 -17.54 6.55 6.00
C THR A 60 -18.39 5.36 6.42
N ILE A 61 -17.93 4.66 7.44
CA ILE A 61 -18.66 3.59 8.11
C ILE A 61 -19.17 4.13 9.44
N ILE A 62 -20.45 3.97 9.71
CA ILE A 62 -21.06 4.33 10.98
C ILE A 62 -21.42 3.04 11.69
N ILE A 63 -20.76 2.75 12.79
CA ILE A 63 -21.02 1.57 13.61
C ILE A 63 -22.08 1.91 14.65
N LYS A 64 -23.21 1.24 14.59
CA LYS A 64 -24.24 1.27 15.62
C LYS A 64 -23.89 0.24 16.68
N LEU A 65 -23.45 0.71 17.84
CA LEU A 65 -22.94 -0.13 18.91
C LEU A 65 -24.06 -0.67 19.81
N LEU A 66 -25.17 0.04 19.92
CA LEU A 66 -26.34 -0.35 20.71
C LEU A 66 -27.48 -0.80 19.80
N PRO A 67 -27.97 -2.04 19.94
CA PRO A 67 -29.10 -2.51 19.15
C PRO A 67 -30.44 -2.01 19.67
N ASN A 68 -31.44 -1.91 18.79
CA ASN A 68 -32.84 -1.72 19.14
C ASN A 68 -33.50 -3.08 19.37
N MET A 69 -34.24 -3.19 20.45
CA MET A 69 -35.02 -4.40 20.75
C MET A 69 -36.45 -4.29 20.22
N PRO A 70 -37.11 -5.42 19.82
CA PRO A 70 -38.54 -5.46 19.63
C PRO A 70 -39.29 -5.04 20.89
N LYS A 71 -40.37 -4.25 20.74
CA LYS A 71 -41.12 -3.66 21.86
C LYS A 71 -41.60 -4.68 22.87
N ASP A 72 -42.01 -5.86 22.42
CA ASP A 72 -42.49 -6.96 23.26
C ASP A 72 -41.36 -7.64 24.08
N LYS A 73 -40.09 -7.44 23.72
CA LYS A 73 -38.95 -8.07 24.35
C LYS A 73 -38.01 -7.06 25.04
N GLU A 74 -38.28 -5.77 24.88
CA GLU A 74 -37.46 -4.68 25.41
C GLU A 74 -37.27 -4.76 26.93
N GLN A 75 -38.36 -5.07 27.65
CA GLN A 75 -38.32 -5.16 29.13
C GLN A 75 -37.39 -6.28 29.59
N CYS A 76 -37.33 -7.41 28.89
CA CYS A 76 -36.45 -8.54 29.22
C CYS A 76 -34.97 -8.22 28.97
N ALA A 77 -34.67 -7.43 27.92
CA ALA A 77 -33.32 -7.07 27.53
C ALA A 77 -32.78 -5.83 28.26
N LYS A 78 -33.62 -5.10 29.00
CA LYS A 78 -33.27 -3.81 29.59
C LYS A 78 -32.04 -3.87 30.49
N SER A 79 -31.98 -4.83 31.41
CA SER A 79 -30.88 -4.95 32.37
C SER A 79 -29.52 -5.20 31.71
N PRO A 80 -29.36 -6.19 30.79
CA PRO A 80 -28.09 -6.40 30.10
C PRO A 80 -27.73 -5.24 29.16
N LEU A 81 -28.70 -4.60 28.48
CA LEU A 81 -28.47 -3.44 27.63
C LEU A 81 -27.99 -2.22 28.46
N ASP A 82 -28.58 -1.94 29.61
CA ASP A 82 -28.16 -0.83 30.49
C ASP A 82 -26.75 -1.07 31.04
N ALA A 83 -26.42 -2.31 31.42
CA ALA A 83 -25.09 -2.67 31.90
C ALA A 83 -24.05 -2.52 30.76
N TYR A 84 -24.35 -3.04 29.56
CA TYR A 84 -23.52 -2.92 28.38
C TYR A 84 -23.31 -1.45 28.00
N ASN A 85 -24.37 -0.64 27.93
CA ASN A 85 -24.31 0.78 27.60
C ASN A 85 -23.37 1.57 28.54
N ARG A 86 -23.45 1.32 29.85
CA ARG A 86 -22.54 1.94 30.82
C ARG A 86 -21.08 1.54 30.60
N THR A 87 -20.82 0.24 30.38
CA THR A 87 -19.46 -0.25 30.15
C THR A 87 -18.91 0.28 28.85
N LEU A 88 -19.71 0.29 27.78
CA LEU A 88 -19.37 0.84 26.48
C LEU A 88 -19.01 2.32 26.55
N THR A 89 -19.82 3.11 27.25
CA THR A 89 -19.55 4.54 27.46
C THR A 89 -18.22 4.74 28.20
N THR A 90 -17.97 3.97 29.26
CA THR A 90 -16.71 4.04 30.00
C THR A 90 -15.51 3.69 29.12
N LEU A 91 -15.65 2.67 28.27
CA LEU A 91 -14.58 2.21 27.35
C LEU A 91 -14.26 3.24 26.27
N LEU A 92 -15.27 3.82 25.62
CA LEU A 92 -15.07 4.64 24.42
C LEU A 92 -15.04 6.16 24.69
N THR A 93 -15.40 6.64 25.89
CA THR A 93 -15.29 8.07 26.21
C THR A 93 -13.87 8.62 26.01
N PRO A 94 -12.78 7.95 26.45
CA PRO A 94 -11.43 8.45 26.19
C PRO A 94 -11.11 8.60 24.69
N LEU A 95 -11.59 7.68 23.86
CA LEU A 95 -11.48 7.77 22.39
C LEU A 95 -12.24 9.00 21.87
N GLY A 96 -13.48 9.20 22.29
CA GLY A 96 -14.30 10.34 21.90
C GLY A 96 -13.70 11.68 22.31
N ASP A 97 -13.17 11.78 23.52
CA ASP A 97 -12.49 12.98 24.02
C ASP A 97 -11.20 13.28 23.25
N SER A 98 -10.44 12.25 22.89
CA SER A 98 -9.24 12.40 22.08
C SER A 98 -9.58 12.88 20.66
N ILE A 99 -10.61 12.30 20.01
CA ILE A 99 -11.10 12.73 18.71
C ILE A 99 -11.56 14.20 18.78
N ARG A 100 -12.33 14.57 19.79
CA ARG A 100 -12.84 15.95 19.97
C ARG A 100 -11.69 16.95 20.13
N ARG A 101 -10.68 16.66 20.95
CA ARG A 101 -9.49 17.53 21.10
C ARG A 101 -8.79 17.78 19.78
N ILE A 102 -8.66 16.75 18.95
CA ILE A 102 -8.07 16.87 17.61
C ILE A 102 -8.96 17.78 16.73
N GLN A 103 -10.27 17.56 16.74
CA GLN A 103 -11.23 18.35 15.96
C GLN A 103 -11.23 19.83 16.39
N ASP A 104 -11.23 20.12 17.70
CA ASP A 104 -11.18 21.47 18.25
C ASP A 104 -9.87 22.17 17.87
N SER A 105 -8.75 21.47 17.88
CA SER A 105 -7.46 22.02 17.46
C SER A 105 -7.41 22.37 15.97
N VAL A 106 -8.12 21.63 15.12
CA VAL A 106 -8.24 21.90 13.68
C VAL A 106 -9.14 23.11 13.40
N THR A 107 -10.25 23.25 14.15
CA THR A 107 -11.24 24.33 13.92
C THR A 107 -10.77 25.69 14.44
N THR A 108 -9.99 25.73 15.53
CA THR A 108 -9.51 27.00 16.15
C THR A 108 -8.41 27.69 15.35
N SER A 109 -7.83 27.01 14.37
CA SER A 109 -6.67 27.50 13.62
C SER A 109 -7.05 27.90 12.21
N GLY A 110 -7.77 29.01 12.05
CA GLY A 110 -8.16 29.53 10.75
C GLY A 110 -6.99 29.62 9.74
N GLY A 111 -7.19 29.00 8.60
CA GLY A 111 -6.57 29.14 7.27
C GLY A 111 -5.05 29.27 7.10
N GLU A 112 -4.32 30.00 7.90
CA GLU A 112 -2.89 30.29 7.67
C GLU A 112 -1.91 29.48 8.55
N ARG A 113 -2.43 28.68 9.49
CA ARG A 113 -1.61 27.89 10.43
C ARG A 113 -1.71 26.38 10.23
N GLN A 114 -2.30 25.94 9.14
CA GLN A 114 -2.58 24.53 8.87
C GLN A 114 -1.32 23.64 8.91
N GLU A 115 -0.19 24.13 8.39
CA GLU A 115 1.07 23.39 8.44
C GLU A 115 1.68 23.27 9.85
N ARG A 116 1.48 24.29 10.70
CA ARG A 116 1.97 24.26 12.09
C ARG A 116 1.12 23.40 13.00
N LEU A 117 -0.16 23.32 12.69
CA LEU A 117 -1.11 22.50 13.46
C LEU A 117 -0.92 21.01 13.21
N ILE A 118 -0.60 20.64 11.97
CA ILE A 118 -0.21 19.29 11.60
C ILE A 118 0.96 18.82 12.46
N GLY A 119 1.96 19.66 12.66
CA GLY A 119 3.09 19.39 13.57
C GLY A 119 2.69 19.29 15.06
N ALA A 120 1.70 20.05 15.51
CA ALA A 120 1.24 20.03 16.90
C ALA A 120 0.30 18.85 17.21
N ILE A 121 -0.54 18.43 16.25
CA ILE A 121 -1.45 17.27 16.38
C ILE A 121 -0.67 15.95 16.36
N ILE A 122 0.38 15.87 15.57
CA ILE A 122 1.25 14.68 15.50
C ILE A 122 2.15 14.58 16.75
N GLY A 123 1.96 15.52 17.66
CA GLY A 123 2.38 15.46 19.05
C GLY A 123 3.87 15.37 19.27
N GLY A 124 4.47 16.41 19.78
CA GLY A 124 5.72 16.30 20.54
C GLY A 124 6.95 15.75 19.80
N VAL A 125 6.84 15.40 18.53
CA VAL A 125 8.01 15.09 17.71
C VAL A 125 8.69 16.39 17.38
N ALA A 126 9.66 16.71 18.19
CA ALA A 126 10.52 17.84 18.02
C ALA A 126 10.95 18.00 16.56
N LEU A 127 10.57 19.13 15.96
CA LEU A 127 11.30 19.81 14.89
C LEU A 127 11.83 18.93 13.73
N GLY A 128 11.04 17.98 13.23
CA GLY A 128 11.35 17.24 12.03
C GLY A 128 10.29 17.48 10.96
N VAL A 129 10.72 17.59 9.72
CA VAL A 129 9.87 17.74 8.54
C VAL A 129 8.77 16.68 8.56
N ALA A 130 7.50 17.09 8.58
CA ALA A 130 6.37 16.17 8.52
C ALA A 130 6.49 15.30 7.27
N THR A 131 6.38 13.98 7.43
CA THR A 131 6.44 13.06 6.29
C THR A 131 5.18 13.22 5.43
N ALA A 132 5.27 12.89 4.15
CA ALA A 132 4.12 12.94 3.24
C ALA A 132 2.91 12.15 3.77
N ALA A 133 3.14 11.04 4.47
CA ALA A 133 2.10 10.23 5.11
C ALA A 133 1.39 11.00 6.24
N GLN A 134 2.10 11.80 7.00
CA GLN A 134 1.55 12.61 8.09
C GLN A 134 0.71 13.78 7.57
N ILE A 135 1.14 14.39 6.48
CA ILE A 135 0.38 15.45 5.78
C ILE A 135 -0.92 14.87 5.21
N THR A 136 -0.87 13.68 4.63
CA THR A 136 -2.04 12.97 4.11
C THR A 136 -3.03 12.61 5.22
N ALA A 137 -2.55 12.13 6.36
CA ALA A 137 -3.38 11.82 7.52
C ALA A 137 -4.09 13.07 8.09
N ALA A 138 -3.40 14.21 8.14
CA ALA A 138 -3.99 15.45 8.64
C ALA A 138 -5.01 16.05 7.66
N SER A 139 -4.78 16.00 6.35
CA SER A 139 -5.78 16.42 5.36
C SER A 139 -7.02 15.52 5.36
N ALA A 140 -6.84 14.22 5.58
CA ALA A 140 -7.94 13.28 5.78
C ALA A 140 -8.76 13.61 7.05
N LEU A 141 -8.14 14.04 8.14
CA LEU A 141 -8.82 14.46 9.37
C LEU A 141 -9.67 15.73 9.19
N ILE A 142 -9.24 16.68 8.36
CA ILE A 142 -10.02 17.89 8.06
C ILE A 142 -11.30 17.53 7.30
N GLN A 143 -11.19 16.66 6.29
CA GLN A 143 -12.33 16.17 5.52
C GLN A 143 -13.26 15.30 6.39
N ALA A 144 -12.68 14.51 7.30
CA ALA A 144 -13.38 13.71 8.29
C ALA A 144 -14.22 14.56 9.25
N ASN A 145 -13.75 15.74 9.63
CA ASN A 145 -14.49 16.63 10.54
C ASN A 145 -15.82 17.11 9.94
N GLN A 146 -15.87 17.39 8.64
CA GLN A 146 -17.12 17.73 7.96
C GLN A 146 -18.08 16.55 7.93
N ASN A 147 -17.58 15.35 7.67
CA ASN A 147 -18.38 14.14 7.70
C ASN A 147 -18.90 13.83 9.10
N ALA A 148 -18.08 13.97 10.14
CA ALA A 148 -18.49 13.80 11.54
C ALA A 148 -19.63 14.77 11.92
N ALA A 149 -19.54 16.04 11.54
CA ALA A 149 -20.60 17.02 11.79
C ALA A 149 -21.91 16.68 11.07
N ASN A 150 -21.84 16.11 9.87
CA ASN A 150 -23.02 15.67 9.14
C ASN A 150 -23.65 14.41 9.73
N ILE A 151 -22.83 13.45 10.19
CA ILE A 151 -23.29 12.25 10.90
C ILE A 151 -24.03 12.66 12.18
N LEU A 152 -23.52 13.63 12.94
CA LEU A 152 -24.17 14.12 14.15
C LEU A 152 -25.56 14.72 13.87
N LYS A 153 -25.81 15.30 12.70
CA LYS A 153 -27.15 15.76 12.32
C LYS A 153 -28.14 14.62 12.03
N LEU A 154 -27.64 13.46 11.66
CA LEU A 154 -28.43 12.28 11.30
C LEU A 154 -28.46 11.22 12.41
N LYS A 155 -27.78 11.45 13.54
CA LYS A 155 -27.56 10.48 14.62
C LYS A 155 -28.84 9.84 15.14
N GLU A 156 -29.88 10.64 15.36
CA GLU A 156 -31.16 10.17 15.88
C GLU A 156 -31.85 9.20 14.88
N SER A 157 -31.82 9.55 13.58
CA SER A 157 -32.36 8.70 12.53
C SER A 157 -31.61 7.39 12.41
N ILE A 158 -30.28 7.44 12.45
CA ILE A 158 -29.43 6.26 12.35
C ILE A 158 -29.62 5.35 13.58
N ALA A 159 -29.68 5.93 14.78
CA ALA A 159 -29.89 5.18 16.00
C ALA A 159 -31.27 4.51 16.05
N ALA A 160 -32.30 5.17 15.49
CA ALA A 160 -33.66 4.66 15.48
C ALA A 160 -33.92 3.54 14.46
N THR A 161 -33.05 3.36 13.44
CA THR A 161 -33.25 2.30 12.43
C THR A 161 -33.06 0.90 13.03
N ASN A 162 -33.91 -0.04 12.60
CA ASN A 162 -33.78 -1.46 12.94
C ASN A 162 -33.03 -2.26 11.86
N GLU A 163 -32.56 -1.59 10.81
CA GLU A 163 -31.76 -2.23 9.77
C GLU A 163 -30.33 -2.49 10.28
N ALA A 164 -29.83 -3.68 10.03
CA ALA A 164 -28.47 -4.04 10.36
C ALA A 164 -27.44 -3.38 9.42
N VAL A 165 -27.88 -3.03 8.20
CA VAL A 165 -27.10 -2.27 7.22
C VAL A 165 -28.00 -1.23 6.59
N HIS A 166 -27.60 0.02 6.63
CA HIS A 166 -28.36 1.15 6.11
C HIS A 166 -27.45 2.12 5.35
N GLU A 167 -27.83 2.49 4.12
CA GLU A 167 -27.14 3.53 3.36
C GLU A 167 -27.57 4.91 3.82
N VAL A 168 -26.61 5.71 4.28
CA VAL A 168 -26.87 7.10 4.70
C VAL A 168 -26.59 8.01 3.51
N THR A 169 -27.66 8.40 2.79
CA THR A 169 -27.54 9.14 1.52
C THR A 169 -27.68 10.65 1.63
N SER A 170 -28.25 11.15 2.74
CA SER A 170 -28.59 12.58 2.85
C SER A 170 -27.47 13.42 3.46
N GLY A 171 -27.04 14.44 2.72
CA GLY A 171 -26.17 15.52 3.23
C GLY A 171 -24.71 15.19 3.36
N LEU A 172 -24.25 14.02 2.90
CA LEU A 172 -22.84 13.62 2.92
C LEU A 172 -22.21 13.80 1.53
N SER A 173 -21.03 14.38 1.48
CA SER A 173 -20.24 14.52 0.25
C SER A 173 -19.65 13.17 -0.23
N GLN A 174 -19.66 12.17 0.63
CA GLN A 174 -19.11 10.82 0.40
C GLN A 174 -20.14 9.78 0.83
N LEU A 175 -20.02 8.58 0.27
CA LEU A 175 -20.85 7.45 0.65
C LEU A 175 -20.64 7.12 2.14
N ALA A 176 -21.74 7.02 2.88
CA ALA A 176 -21.73 6.54 4.25
C ALA A 176 -22.69 5.36 4.41
N VAL A 177 -22.23 4.33 5.09
CA VAL A 177 -23.01 3.14 5.40
C VAL A 177 -23.03 2.92 6.90
N ALA A 178 -24.21 2.84 7.48
CA ALA A 178 -24.41 2.48 8.87
C ALA A 178 -24.54 0.96 9.00
N VAL A 179 -23.83 0.37 9.96
CA VAL A 179 -23.89 -1.06 10.25
C VAL A 179 -24.03 -1.31 11.74
N GLY A 180 -24.78 -2.34 12.10
CA GLY A 180 -25.00 -2.76 13.46
C GLY A 180 -24.88 -4.27 13.60
N LYS A 181 -23.70 -4.80 13.99
CA LYS A 181 -23.48 -6.23 14.26
C LYS A 181 -24.47 -6.76 15.29
N MET A 182 -24.66 -6.01 16.38
CA MET A 182 -25.61 -6.37 17.42
C MET A 182 -27.07 -6.23 16.95
N GLN A 183 -27.37 -5.28 16.05
CA GLN A 183 -28.71 -5.18 15.44
C GLN A 183 -29.01 -6.37 14.55
N GLN A 184 -28.02 -6.86 13.79
CA GLN A 184 -28.15 -8.07 13.00
C GLN A 184 -28.47 -9.27 13.90
N PHE A 185 -27.72 -9.45 14.98
CA PHE A 185 -27.98 -10.52 15.96
C PHE A 185 -29.42 -10.45 16.52
N VAL A 186 -29.87 -9.26 16.92
CA VAL A 186 -31.23 -9.07 17.44
C VAL A 186 -32.28 -9.42 16.38
N ASN A 187 -32.08 -9.00 15.14
CA ASN A 187 -33.00 -9.28 14.05
C ASN A 187 -33.09 -10.79 13.73
N GLU A 188 -31.95 -11.48 13.72
CA GLU A 188 -31.89 -12.92 13.44
C GLU A 188 -32.52 -13.75 14.58
N GLN A 189 -32.25 -13.40 15.82
CA GLN A 189 -32.65 -14.22 16.98
C GLN A 189 -34.05 -13.89 17.50
N PHE A 190 -34.50 -12.64 17.38
CA PHE A 190 -35.70 -12.18 18.08
C PHE A 190 -36.81 -11.65 17.17
N ASN A 191 -36.52 -11.21 15.93
CA ASN A 191 -37.55 -10.73 15.01
C ASN A 191 -38.27 -11.86 14.27
N ASN A 192 -37.61 -12.97 14.00
CA ASN A 192 -38.11 -14.05 13.14
C ASN A 192 -38.74 -15.22 13.91
N THR A 193 -38.74 -15.17 15.23
CA THR A 193 -39.31 -16.25 16.07
C THR A 193 -40.73 -15.94 16.48
N ALA A 194 -41.70 -16.66 15.89
CA ALA A 194 -43.07 -16.70 16.34
C ALA A 194 -43.28 -17.47 17.68
N GLN A 195 -42.20 -18.00 18.24
CA GLN A 195 -42.23 -18.72 19.51
C GLN A 195 -42.10 -17.74 20.69
N GLU A 196 -42.94 -17.92 21.71
CA GLU A 196 -42.76 -17.29 23.01
C GLU A 196 -41.39 -17.73 23.59
N ILE A 197 -40.40 -16.86 23.48
CA ILE A 197 -39.07 -17.07 24.10
C ILE A 197 -39.19 -16.56 25.54
N ASP A 198 -38.80 -17.40 26.53
CA ASP A 198 -38.76 -17.03 27.90
C ASP A 198 -37.82 -15.81 28.15
N CYS A 199 -38.29 -14.86 28.95
CA CYS A 199 -37.56 -13.63 29.27
C CYS A 199 -36.15 -13.89 29.85
N ILE A 200 -35.99 -14.96 30.63
CA ILE A 200 -34.69 -15.38 31.17
C ILE A 200 -33.73 -15.75 30.03
N LYS A 201 -34.20 -16.48 29.01
CA LYS A 201 -33.40 -16.88 27.86
C LYS A 201 -33.00 -15.68 27.03
N ILE A 202 -33.89 -14.72 26.80
CA ILE A 202 -33.59 -13.45 26.12
C ILE A 202 -32.48 -12.70 26.87
N THR A 203 -32.64 -12.52 28.18
CA THR A 203 -31.66 -11.82 29.02
C THR A 203 -30.28 -12.47 28.94
N GLN A 204 -30.22 -13.80 29.01
CA GLN A 204 -28.95 -14.54 28.95
C GLN A 204 -28.30 -14.45 27.57
N GLN A 205 -29.04 -14.71 26.50
CA GLN A 205 -28.50 -14.71 25.14
C GLN A 205 -27.95 -13.34 24.74
N ILE A 206 -28.73 -12.28 24.98
CA ILE A 206 -28.29 -10.93 24.64
C ILE A 206 -27.12 -10.50 25.54
N GLY A 207 -27.12 -10.87 26.83
CA GLY A 207 -26.04 -10.55 27.75
C GLY A 207 -24.71 -11.19 27.35
N VAL A 208 -24.72 -12.44 26.87
CA VAL A 208 -23.52 -13.12 26.39
C VAL A 208 -22.98 -12.44 25.12
N GLU A 209 -23.83 -12.19 24.14
CA GLU A 209 -23.40 -11.55 22.86
C GLU A 209 -22.90 -10.13 23.07
N LEU A 210 -23.56 -9.33 23.92
CA LEU A 210 -23.10 -7.99 24.26
C LEU A 210 -21.72 -8.02 24.93
N ASN A 211 -21.46 -8.99 25.81
CA ASN A 211 -20.14 -9.14 26.45
C ASN A 211 -19.06 -9.61 25.47
N LEU A 212 -19.39 -10.51 24.56
CA LEU A 212 -18.46 -10.93 23.48
C LEU A 212 -18.10 -9.74 22.59
N TYR A 213 -19.09 -8.98 22.18
CA TYR A 213 -18.86 -7.80 21.35
C TYR A 213 -18.07 -6.71 22.10
N LEU A 214 -18.32 -6.53 23.40
CA LEU A 214 -17.52 -5.61 24.23
C LEU A 214 -16.04 -6.04 24.29
N THR A 215 -15.77 -7.34 24.38
CA THR A 215 -14.41 -7.89 24.35
C THR A 215 -13.74 -7.63 23.00
N GLU A 216 -14.45 -7.82 21.91
CA GLU A 216 -13.96 -7.46 20.56
C GLU A 216 -13.63 -5.96 20.46
N LEU A 217 -14.55 -5.09 20.93
CA LEU A 217 -14.31 -3.64 20.94
C LEU A 217 -13.08 -3.26 21.77
N THR A 218 -12.90 -3.88 22.93
CA THR A 218 -11.72 -3.65 23.78
C THR A 218 -10.43 -4.04 23.06
N THR A 219 -10.44 -5.16 22.35
CA THR A 219 -9.28 -5.63 21.59
C THR A 219 -8.97 -4.72 20.39
N VAL A 220 -10.02 -4.30 19.68
CA VAL A 220 -9.88 -3.44 18.50
C VAL A 220 -9.43 -2.03 18.85
N PHE A 221 -10.01 -1.43 19.90
CA PHE A 221 -9.78 -0.02 20.22
C PHE A 221 -8.74 0.23 21.32
N GLY A 222 -8.15 -0.81 21.91
CA GLY A 222 -7.10 -0.65 22.91
C GLY A 222 -5.97 0.31 22.47
N PRO A 223 -5.38 0.13 21.29
CA PRO A 223 -4.35 1.03 20.75
C PRO A 223 -4.86 2.44 20.44
N GLN A 224 -6.10 2.57 19.94
CA GLN A 224 -6.68 3.86 19.54
C GLN A 224 -7.08 4.75 20.71
N ILE A 225 -7.37 4.17 21.87
CA ILE A 225 -7.68 4.94 23.09
C ILE A 225 -6.48 5.81 23.49
N THR A 226 -5.26 5.30 23.31
CA THR A 226 -4.03 6.02 23.65
C THR A 226 -3.59 7.02 22.58
N SER A 227 -3.81 6.71 21.30
CA SER A 227 -3.35 7.52 20.15
C SER A 227 -4.26 7.40 18.95
N PRO A 228 -5.49 7.97 18.99
CA PRO A 228 -6.48 7.78 17.93
C PRO A 228 -6.06 8.36 16.57
N ALA A 229 -5.26 9.42 16.54
CA ALA A 229 -4.81 10.05 15.32
C ALA A 229 -3.64 9.32 14.63
N LEU A 230 -2.90 8.50 15.37
CA LEU A 230 -1.69 7.83 14.90
C LEU A 230 -1.89 6.35 14.58
N THR A 231 -2.94 5.76 15.14
CA THR A 231 -3.19 4.32 15.01
C THR A 231 -4.40 4.07 14.11
N GLN A 232 -4.15 3.56 12.92
CA GLN A 232 -5.20 3.17 11.99
C GLN A 232 -5.79 1.82 12.37
N LEU A 233 -7.10 1.67 12.17
CA LEU A 233 -7.77 0.38 12.26
C LEU A 233 -7.42 -0.46 11.03
N THR A 234 -7.00 -1.68 11.27
CA THR A 234 -6.76 -2.64 10.19
C THR A 234 -8.09 -3.11 9.59
N ILE A 235 -8.02 -3.65 8.38
CA ILE A 235 -9.19 -4.26 7.74
C ILE A 235 -9.81 -5.37 8.62
N GLN A 236 -8.99 -6.15 9.32
CA GLN A 236 -9.45 -7.19 10.24
C GLN A 236 -10.25 -6.59 11.41
N ALA A 237 -9.78 -5.47 11.95
CA ALA A 237 -10.53 -4.75 13.00
C ALA A 237 -11.88 -4.23 12.48
N LEU A 238 -11.91 -3.70 11.25
CA LEU A 238 -13.15 -3.27 10.61
C LEU A 238 -14.13 -4.44 10.37
N TYR A 239 -13.63 -5.62 9.98
CA TYR A 239 -14.44 -6.84 9.86
C TYR A 239 -15.06 -7.25 11.19
N ASN A 240 -14.29 -7.22 12.26
CA ASN A 240 -14.78 -7.57 13.61
C ASN A 240 -15.90 -6.61 14.05
N LEU A 241 -15.77 -5.32 13.72
CA LEU A 241 -16.76 -4.31 14.08
C LEU A 241 -18.04 -4.38 13.23
N ALA A 242 -17.91 -4.63 11.93
CA ALA A 242 -19.01 -4.64 10.98
C ALA A 242 -19.73 -5.99 10.88
N GLY A 243 -19.11 -7.07 11.40
CA GLY A 243 -19.62 -8.42 11.21
C GLY A 243 -19.60 -8.84 9.74
N GLY A 244 -20.53 -9.69 9.31
CA GLY A 244 -20.62 -10.18 7.94
C GLY A 244 -21.00 -9.13 6.88
N ASN A 245 -21.19 -7.86 7.26
CA ASN A 245 -21.64 -6.79 6.36
C ASN A 245 -20.49 -6.05 5.66
N MET A 246 -19.23 -6.43 5.93
CA MET A 246 -18.07 -5.72 5.41
C MET A 246 -17.96 -5.79 3.88
N ASP A 247 -18.23 -6.93 3.28
CA ASP A 247 -18.18 -7.12 1.83
C ASP A 247 -19.21 -6.24 1.12
N TYR A 248 -20.42 -6.18 1.67
CA TYR A 248 -21.46 -5.30 1.18
C TYR A 248 -21.02 -3.83 1.22
N MET A 249 -20.43 -3.41 2.34
CA MET A 249 -19.95 -2.05 2.52
C MET A 249 -18.82 -1.69 1.55
N LEU A 250 -17.82 -2.55 1.40
CA LEU A 250 -16.71 -2.33 0.48
C LEU A 250 -17.19 -2.27 -0.98
N THR A 251 -18.14 -3.13 -1.34
CA THR A 251 -18.79 -3.10 -2.67
C THR A 251 -19.50 -1.76 -2.91
N LYS A 252 -20.23 -1.25 -1.91
CA LYS A 252 -20.89 0.06 -2.00
C LYS A 252 -19.91 1.23 -2.06
N LEU A 253 -18.73 1.09 -1.45
CA LEU A 253 -17.63 2.04 -1.56
C LEU A 253 -16.87 1.93 -2.89
N GLY A 254 -17.31 1.07 -3.81
CA GLY A 254 -16.77 0.95 -5.17
C GLY A 254 -15.67 -0.08 -5.33
N VAL A 255 -15.42 -0.94 -4.33
CA VAL A 255 -14.49 -2.07 -4.45
C VAL A 255 -15.15 -3.19 -5.26
N GLY A 256 -14.57 -3.54 -6.40
CA GLY A 256 -15.06 -4.65 -7.22
C GLY A 256 -14.92 -6.01 -6.50
N ASN A 257 -15.94 -6.87 -6.60
CA ASN A 257 -15.93 -8.19 -5.94
C ASN A 257 -14.70 -9.04 -6.28
N ASN A 258 -14.15 -8.90 -7.49
CA ASN A 258 -12.97 -9.65 -7.93
C ASN A 258 -11.67 -9.19 -7.26
N GLN A 259 -11.63 -7.97 -6.73
CA GLN A 259 -10.45 -7.36 -6.10
C GLN A 259 -10.54 -7.40 -4.57
N LEU A 260 -11.72 -7.69 -4.03
CA LEU A 260 -12.02 -7.57 -2.61
C LEU A 260 -11.07 -8.41 -1.75
N SER A 261 -10.96 -9.72 -2.05
CA SER A 261 -10.10 -10.64 -1.29
C SER A 261 -8.63 -10.22 -1.31
N SER A 262 -8.14 -9.80 -2.47
CA SER A 262 -6.76 -9.38 -2.67
C SER A 262 -6.47 -8.03 -1.98
N LEU A 263 -7.40 -7.07 -2.05
CA LEU A 263 -7.27 -5.79 -1.34
C LEU A 263 -7.33 -5.95 0.18
N ILE A 264 -8.14 -6.87 0.68
CA ILE A 264 -8.19 -7.19 2.11
C ILE A 264 -6.86 -7.77 2.57
N SER A 265 -6.31 -8.74 1.83
CA SER A 265 -5.03 -9.37 2.18
C SER A 265 -3.83 -8.43 2.01
N SER A 266 -3.93 -7.41 1.16
CA SER A 266 -2.87 -6.40 0.96
C SER A 266 -2.65 -5.46 2.16
N GLY A 267 -3.64 -5.32 3.05
CA GLY A 267 -3.61 -4.36 4.13
C GLY A 267 -3.71 -2.88 3.70
N LEU A 268 -4.03 -2.63 2.42
CA LEU A 268 -4.17 -1.26 1.88
C LEU A 268 -5.45 -0.55 2.33
N ILE A 269 -6.42 -1.30 2.86
CA ILE A 269 -7.65 -0.74 3.42
C ILE A 269 -7.42 -0.45 4.88
N SER A 270 -7.63 0.80 5.27
CA SER A 270 -7.50 1.23 6.66
C SER A 270 -8.65 2.12 7.08
N GLY A 271 -8.89 2.22 8.38
CA GLY A 271 -9.92 3.06 8.95
C GLY A 271 -9.40 3.94 10.08
N ASN A 272 -9.90 5.16 10.16
CA ASN A 272 -9.62 6.08 11.25
C ASN A 272 -10.93 6.43 11.97
N PRO A 273 -11.01 6.26 13.31
CA PRO A 273 -12.14 6.76 14.08
C PRO A 273 -12.22 8.28 13.97
N ILE A 274 -13.39 8.79 13.57
CA ILE A 274 -13.61 10.24 13.36
C ILE A 274 -14.66 10.83 14.29
N LEU A 275 -15.48 9.99 14.88
CA LEU A 275 -16.59 10.39 15.73
C LEU A 275 -16.94 9.28 16.71
N TYR A 276 -17.21 9.63 17.95
CA TYR A 276 -17.95 8.81 18.90
C TYR A 276 -19.01 9.66 19.61
N ASP A 277 -20.28 9.27 19.49
CA ASP A 277 -21.41 9.89 20.20
C ASP A 277 -21.92 8.95 21.30
N SER A 278 -21.68 9.32 22.55
CA SER A 278 -22.07 8.51 23.70
C SER A 278 -23.58 8.51 24.00
N GLN A 279 -24.35 9.43 23.41
CA GLN A 279 -25.80 9.50 23.59
C GLN A 279 -26.51 8.45 22.76
N THR A 280 -26.14 8.32 21.49
CA THR A 280 -26.73 7.38 20.55
C THR A 280 -25.88 6.13 20.33
N GLN A 281 -24.71 6.04 20.98
CA GLN A 281 -23.74 4.94 20.86
C GLN A 281 -23.36 4.67 19.38
N LEU A 282 -23.06 5.76 18.67
CA LEU A 282 -22.60 5.71 17.30
C LEU A 282 -21.10 5.99 17.24
N LEU A 283 -20.40 5.18 16.45
CA LEU A 283 -18.99 5.34 16.16
C LEU A 283 -18.82 5.55 14.67
N GLY A 284 -18.30 6.70 14.25
CA GLY A 284 -17.95 7.00 12.87
C GLY A 284 -16.50 6.64 12.58
N ILE A 285 -16.27 5.92 11.48
CA ILE A 285 -14.95 5.53 10.99
C ILE A 285 -14.82 5.97 9.55
N GLN A 286 -13.83 6.76 9.24
CA GLN A 286 -13.46 7.06 7.87
C GLN A 286 -12.58 5.94 7.34
N VAL A 287 -13.00 5.30 6.26
CA VAL A 287 -12.26 4.23 5.59
C VAL A 287 -11.56 4.81 4.38
N THR A 288 -10.29 4.49 4.26
CA THR A 288 -9.47 4.81 3.09
C THR A 288 -9.32 3.57 2.22
N LEU A 289 -9.67 3.71 0.96
CA LEU A 289 -9.63 2.66 -0.06
C LEU A 289 -8.65 3.07 -1.15
N PRO A 290 -7.74 2.20 -1.60
CA PRO A 290 -6.89 2.50 -2.74
C PRO A 290 -7.72 2.49 -4.03
N SER A 291 -7.46 3.45 -4.92
CA SER A 291 -7.91 3.38 -6.30
C SER A 291 -6.92 2.50 -7.07
N VAL A 292 -7.36 1.33 -7.50
CA VAL A 292 -6.52 0.34 -8.16
C VAL A 292 -6.74 0.37 -9.67
N GLY A 293 -5.66 0.64 -10.39
CA GLY A 293 -5.58 0.47 -11.84
C GLY A 293 -4.99 -0.90 -12.19
N ASN A 294 -5.74 -1.71 -12.91
CA ASN A 294 -5.25 -2.99 -13.39
C ASN A 294 -4.41 -2.79 -14.66
N LEU A 295 -3.19 -3.26 -14.64
CA LEU A 295 -2.33 -3.35 -15.82
C LEU A 295 -2.58 -4.71 -16.50
N ASN A 296 -3.65 -4.79 -17.26
CA ASN A 296 -4.21 -6.04 -17.85
C ASN A 296 -3.20 -6.94 -18.59
N ASN A 297 -2.02 -6.41 -18.93
CA ASN A 297 -1.02 -7.13 -19.70
C ASN A 297 0.33 -7.29 -18.97
N MET A 298 0.41 -6.92 -17.70
CA MET A 298 1.64 -6.98 -16.94
C MET A 298 1.53 -8.03 -15.83
N ARG A 299 2.44 -8.98 -15.85
CA ARG A 299 2.53 -10.01 -14.80
C ARG A 299 3.94 -10.04 -14.24
N ALA A 300 4.03 -10.26 -12.95
CA ALA A 300 5.27 -10.48 -12.24
C ALA A 300 5.50 -11.98 -12.10
N THR A 301 6.53 -12.50 -12.76
CA THR A 301 6.93 -13.91 -12.69
C THR A 301 8.09 -14.04 -11.71
N TYR A 302 7.92 -14.88 -10.71
CA TYR A 302 8.90 -15.16 -9.66
C TYR A 302 9.79 -16.31 -10.08
N LEU A 303 11.10 -16.07 -10.00
CA LEU A 303 12.13 -17.03 -10.37
C LEU A 303 12.96 -17.40 -9.14
N GLU A 304 13.16 -18.67 -8.95
CA GLU A 304 14.07 -19.23 -7.95
C GLU A 304 15.16 -20.04 -8.65
N THR A 305 16.36 -20.02 -8.09
CA THR A 305 17.49 -20.76 -8.64
C THR A 305 17.91 -21.85 -7.68
N LEU A 306 18.21 -23.00 -8.22
CA LEU A 306 18.82 -24.09 -7.46
C LEU A 306 20.26 -24.34 -7.93
N SER A 307 21.00 -25.01 -7.08
CA SER A 307 22.35 -25.42 -7.40
C SER A 307 22.37 -26.43 -8.55
N VAL A 308 23.21 -26.17 -9.54
CA VAL A 308 23.41 -27.05 -10.68
C VAL A 308 24.80 -27.63 -10.68
N SER A 309 24.96 -28.84 -11.23
CA SER A 309 26.27 -29.47 -11.41
C SER A 309 26.95 -28.97 -12.68
N THR A 310 28.20 -28.56 -12.56
CA THR A 310 29.05 -28.15 -13.68
C THR A 310 30.38 -28.90 -13.61
N ASN A 311 31.21 -28.82 -14.67
CA ASN A 311 32.58 -29.38 -14.63
C ASN A 311 33.49 -28.68 -13.59
N LYS A 312 33.15 -27.45 -13.21
CA LYS A 312 33.88 -26.64 -12.21
C LYS A 312 33.29 -26.76 -10.79
N GLY A 313 32.38 -27.70 -10.56
CA GLY A 313 31.67 -27.91 -9.29
C GLY A 313 30.22 -27.46 -9.35
N TYR A 314 29.73 -26.85 -8.29
CA TYR A 314 28.34 -26.39 -8.20
C TYR A 314 28.25 -24.90 -8.45
N ALA A 315 27.18 -24.47 -9.13
CA ALA A 315 26.91 -23.07 -9.44
C ALA A 315 25.40 -22.79 -9.42
N SER A 316 25.00 -21.54 -9.34
CA SER A 316 23.59 -21.11 -9.42
C SER A 316 23.41 -20.14 -10.59
N ALA A 317 22.26 -20.22 -11.25
CA ALA A 317 21.99 -19.35 -12.40
C ALA A 317 21.91 -17.87 -11.99
N LEU A 318 22.48 -16.98 -12.82
CA LEU A 318 22.43 -15.55 -12.65
C LEU A 318 21.20 -14.99 -13.35
N VAL A 319 20.08 -14.97 -12.64
CA VAL A 319 18.81 -14.40 -13.13
C VAL A 319 18.16 -13.54 -12.03
N PRO A 320 17.39 -12.51 -12.40
CA PRO A 320 16.62 -11.73 -11.44
C PRO A 320 15.60 -12.60 -10.70
N LYS A 321 15.25 -12.22 -9.47
CA LYS A 321 14.22 -12.93 -8.69
C LYS A 321 12.81 -12.73 -9.23
N VAL A 322 12.53 -11.53 -9.73
CA VAL A 322 11.21 -11.18 -10.27
C VAL A 322 11.39 -10.51 -11.61
N VAL A 323 10.69 -11.01 -12.59
CA VAL A 323 10.68 -10.46 -13.93
C VAL A 323 9.27 -10.16 -14.37
N THR A 324 9.13 -9.17 -15.24
CA THR A 324 7.86 -8.87 -15.91
C THR A 324 8.01 -9.03 -17.41
N GLN A 325 6.93 -9.47 -18.03
CA GLN A 325 6.87 -9.56 -19.47
C GLN A 325 5.80 -8.61 -20.00
N VAL A 326 6.21 -7.72 -20.91
CA VAL A 326 5.31 -6.83 -21.64
C VAL A 326 5.52 -7.08 -23.14
N GLY A 327 4.57 -7.76 -23.77
CA GLY A 327 4.73 -8.21 -25.15
C GLY A 327 5.88 -9.22 -25.29
N SER A 328 6.89 -8.89 -26.09
CA SER A 328 8.09 -9.70 -26.30
C SER A 328 9.27 -9.29 -25.41
N VAL A 329 9.12 -8.25 -24.60
CA VAL A 329 10.20 -7.73 -23.76
C VAL A 329 10.05 -8.31 -22.36
N ILE A 330 11.16 -8.87 -21.83
CA ILE A 330 11.26 -9.33 -20.45
C ILE A 330 12.21 -8.38 -19.73
N GLU A 331 11.78 -7.84 -18.58
CA GLU A 331 12.55 -6.90 -17.78
C GLU A 331 12.57 -7.37 -16.32
N GLU A 332 13.58 -6.99 -15.57
CA GLU A 332 13.61 -7.18 -14.13
C GLU A 332 12.63 -6.21 -13.48
N LEU A 333 11.79 -6.69 -12.57
CA LEU A 333 10.83 -5.89 -11.82
C LEU A 333 11.33 -5.61 -10.41
N ASP A 334 11.48 -4.33 -10.08
CA ASP A 334 11.74 -3.91 -8.71
C ASP A 334 10.44 -3.94 -7.88
N THR A 335 10.36 -4.85 -6.94
CA THR A 335 9.21 -5.03 -6.05
C THR A 335 9.32 -4.22 -4.75
N SER A 336 10.35 -3.41 -4.56
CA SER A 336 10.58 -2.64 -3.32
C SER A 336 9.45 -1.65 -2.99
N HIS A 337 8.70 -1.23 -4.00
CA HIS A 337 7.56 -0.32 -3.88
C HIS A 337 6.20 -1.01 -4.01
N CYS A 338 6.19 -2.32 -3.83
CA CYS A 338 5.00 -3.14 -4.01
C CYS A 338 4.63 -3.88 -2.73
N ILE A 339 3.33 -4.09 -2.55
CA ILE A 339 2.78 -4.97 -1.53
C ILE A 339 2.36 -6.26 -2.22
N GLU A 340 2.89 -7.35 -1.73
CA GLU A 340 2.66 -8.68 -2.29
C GLU A 340 1.52 -9.38 -1.55
N THR A 341 0.58 -9.92 -2.33
CA THR A 341 -0.48 -10.81 -1.86
C THR A 341 -0.33 -12.18 -2.54
N ASP A 342 -1.19 -13.13 -2.22
CA ASP A 342 -1.12 -14.46 -2.84
C ASP A 342 -1.30 -14.43 -4.36
N LEU A 343 -2.18 -13.56 -4.88
CA LEU A 343 -2.55 -13.53 -6.28
C LEU A 343 -2.04 -12.30 -7.03
N ASP A 344 -1.84 -11.19 -6.32
CA ASP A 344 -1.58 -9.89 -6.91
C ASP A 344 -0.36 -9.20 -6.29
N LEU A 345 0.21 -8.30 -7.06
CA LEU A 345 1.24 -7.37 -6.64
C LEU A 345 0.69 -5.94 -6.78
N TYR A 346 0.59 -5.20 -5.68
CA TYR A 346 0.10 -3.83 -5.64
C TYR A 346 1.26 -2.85 -5.50
N CYS A 347 1.53 -2.07 -6.53
CA CYS A 347 2.67 -1.15 -6.58
C CYS A 347 2.22 0.31 -6.56
N THR A 348 2.91 1.16 -5.80
CA THR A 348 2.73 2.62 -5.89
C THR A 348 3.32 3.19 -7.17
N ARG A 349 4.38 2.57 -7.64
CA ARG A 349 5.03 2.84 -8.92
C ARG A 349 5.66 1.56 -9.45
N ILE A 350 5.78 1.46 -10.76
CA ILE A 350 6.46 0.35 -11.41
C ILE A 350 7.83 0.84 -11.84
N VAL A 351 8.84 0.11 -11.41
CA VAL A 351 10.23 0.32 -11.80
C VAL A 351 10.74 -0.96 -12.41
N THR A 352 11.20 -0.89 -13.65
CA THR A 352 11.80 -2.02 -14.35
C THR A 352 13.21 -1.69 -14.78
N PHE A 353 14.06 -2.71 -14.84
CA PHE A 353 15.43 -2.59 -15.30
C PHE A 353 15.63 -3.47 -16.54
N PRO A 354 16.29 -2.95 -17.57
CA PRO A 354 16.60 -3.74 -18.75
C PRO A 354 17.61 -4.83 -18.42
N MET A 355 17.39 -6.02 -18.97
CA MET A 355 18.29 -7.15 -18.78
C MET A 355 19.38 -7.21 -19.85
N SER A 356 20.50 -7.85 -19.52
CA SER A 356 21.53 -8.15 -20.51
C SER A 356 20.97 -9.09 -21.59
N PRO A 357 21.45 -8.99 -22.86
CA PRO A 357 20.99 -9.87 -23.94
C PRO A 357 21.13 -11.36 -23.62
N GLY A 358 22.15 -11.74 -22.84
CA GLY A 358 22.35 -13.12 -22.41
C GLY A 358 21.26 -13.61 -21.47
N ILE A 359 20.92 -12.83 -20.42
CA ILE A 359 19.84 -13.16 -19.48
C ILE A 359 18.50 -13.18 -20.21
N PHE A 360 18.24 -12.20 -21.06
CA PHE A 360 17.03 -12.16 -21.89
C PHE A 360 16.87 -13.42 -22.74
N SER A 361 17.94 -13.83 -23.45
CA SER A 361 17.94 -15.03 -24.27
C SER A 361 17.76 -16.31 -23.44
N CYS A 362 18.41 -16.39 -22.26
CA CYS A 362 18.25 -17.48 -21.31
C CYS A 362 16.79 -17.63 -20.88
N LEU A 363 16.16 -16.57 -20.39
CA LEU A 363 14.77 -16.57 -19.94
C LEU A 363 13.79 -16.83 -21.10
N GLY A 364 14.15 -16.46 -22.31
CA GLY A 364 13.41 -16.82 -23.53
C GLY A 364 13.51 -18.32 -23.93
N GLY A 365 14.18 -19.14 -23.12
CA GLY A 365 14.29 -20.59 -23.30
C GLY A 365 15.60 -21.07 -23.94
N ASN A 366 16.50 -20.17 -24.34
CA ASN A 366 17.81 -20.55 -24.84
C ASN A 366 18.77 -20.83 -23.67
N THR A 367 18.73 -22.04 -23.14
CA THR A 367 19.51 -22.45 -21.98
C THR A 367 21.03 -22.34 -22.17
N SER A 368 21.53 -22.35 -23.41
CA SER A 368 22.95 -22.15 -23.71
C SER A 368 23.42 -20.72 -23.47
N ALA A 369 22.51 -19.76 -23.38
CA ALA A 369 22.79 -18.37 -23.05
C ALA A 369 22.75 -18.09 -21.53
N CYS A 370 22.32 -19.04 -20.71
CA CYS A 370 22.26 -18.87 -19.27
C CYS A 370 23.68 -18.78 -18.68
N MET A 371 23.87 -17.82 -17.79
CA MET A 371 25.12 -17.65 -17.04
C MET A 371 24.94 -18.12 -15.60
N TYR A 372 25.99 -18.64 -15.03
CA TYR A 372 26.00 -19.22 -13.69
C TYR A 372 27.09 -18.58 -12.86
N SER A 373 26.83 -18.37 -11.59
CA SER A 373 27.81 -17.93 -10.60
C SER A 373 28.20 -19.07 -9.69
N LYS A 374 29.48 -19.27 -9.54
CA LYS A 374 30.06 -20.09 -8.49
C LYS A 374 30.64 -19.19 -7.43
N THR A 375 29.98 -19.12 -6.27
CA THR A 375 30.49 -18.39 -5.10
C THR A 375 30.96 -19.41 -4.07
N GLU A 376 32.24 -19.38 -3.68
CA GLU A 376 32.76 -20.26 -2.66
C GLU A 376 32.12 -19.93 -1.30
N GLY A 377 31.62 -20.95 -0.60
CA GLY A 377 30.95 -20.79 0.70
C GLY A 377 29.50 -20.33 0.63
N ALA A 378 28.92 -20.09 -0.56
CA ALA A 378 27.49 -19.77 -0.68
C ALA A 378 26.62 -20.99 -0.36
N LEU A 379 25.61 -20.79 0.49
CA LEU A 379 24.55 -21.77 0.70
C LEU A 379 23.66 -21.76 -0.54
N THR A 380 23.68 -22.84 -1.30
CA THR A 380 22.86 -23.01 -2.49
C THR A 380 21.80 -24.07 -2.23
N THR A 381 20.57 -23.83 -2.69
CA THR A 381 19.45 -24.76 -2.57
C THR A 381 19.68 -25.96 -3.48
N PRO A 382 19.82 -27.21 -2.94
CA PRO A 382 20.13 -28.37 -3.76
C PRO A 382 18.92 -28.97 -4.46
N TYR A 383 17.70 -28.67 -4.05
CA TYR A 383 16.46 -29.14 -4.67
C TYR A 383 15.30 -28.18 -4.42
N MET A 384 14.30 -28.27 -5.28
CA MET A 384 13.03 -27.53 -5.18
C MET A 384 11.87 -28.40 -5.61
N THR A 385 10.70 -28.14 -5.01
CA THR A 385 9.45 -28.78 -5.42
C THR A 385 8.75 -27.94 -6.47
N LEU A 386 8.22 -28.57 -7.50
CA LEU A 386 7.47 -27.93 -8.58
C LEU A 386 6.23 -28.76 -8.91
N LYS A 387 5.03 -28.23 -8.61
CA LYS A 387 3.74 -28.87 -8.94
C LYS A 387 3.65 -30.36 -8.53
N GLY A 388 4.18 -30.72 -7.36
CA GLY A 388 4.19 -32.08 -6.86
C GLY A 388 5.30 -32.99 -7.41
N SER A 389 6.21 -32.45 -8.21
CA SER A 389 7.45 -33.09 -8.65
C SER A 389 8.66 -32.39 -8.02
N VAL A 390 9.86 -32.90 -8.19
CA VAL A 390 11.09 -32.36 -7.61
C VAL A 390 12.14 -32.15 -8.69
N ILE A 391 12.82 -31.02 -8.64
CA ILE A 391 14.04 -30.73 -9.39
C ILE A 391 15.18 -30.75 -8.37
N ALA A 392 16.16 -31.59 -8.56
CA ALA A 392 17.23 -31.78 -7.58
C ALA A 392 18.60 -31.92 -8.23
N ASN A 393 19.63 -31.40 -7.57
CA ASN A 393 21.01 -31.70 -7.86
C ASN A 393 21.44 -32.92 -7.07
N CYS A 394 21.22 -34.11 -7.62
CA CYS A 394 21.51 -35.38 -6.95
C CYS A 394 23.02 -35.70 -6.84
N LYS A 395 23.91 -34.83 -7.35
CA LYS A 395 25.35 -34.88 -7.06
C LYS A 395 25.72 -34.13 -5.78
N MET A 396 24.89 -33.16 -5.39
CA MET A 396 25.08 -32.38 -4.18
C MET A 396 24.30 -32.96 -3.00
N THR A 397 23.09 -33.49 -3.22
CA THR A 397 22.23 -34.14 -2.23
C THR A 397 21.99 -35.60 -2.59
N THR A 398 21.77 -36.46 -1.61
CA THR A 398 21.46 -37.87 -1.87
C THR A 398 19.99 -38.03 -2.24
N CYS A 399 19.70 -38.33 -3.50
CA CYS A 399 18.37 -38.61 -3.98
C CYS A 399 18.05 -40.12 -3.84
N ARG A 400 17.25 -40.47 -2.85
CA ARG A 400 16.85 -41.86 -2.59
C ARG A 400 15.36 -42.03 -2.82
N CYS A 401 15.02 -42.95 -3.69
CA CYS A 401 13.64 -43.38 -3.84
C CYS A 401 13.32 -44.49 -2.85
N ALA A 402 12.24 -44.35 -2.08
CA ALA A 402 11.75 -45.38 -1.16
C ALA A 402 10.71 -46.27 -1.84
N ASP A 403 10.02 -45.77 -2.86
CA ASP A 403 9.03 -46.52 -3.63
C ASP A 403 9.06 -46.09 -5.12
N PRO A 404 9.57 -46.95 -6.03
CA PRO A 404 10.32 -48.19 -5.79
C PRO A 404 11.69 -47.94 -5.13
N PRO A 405 12.21 -48.87 -4.31
CA PRO A 405 13.48 -48.68 -3.61
C PRO A 405 14.67 -48.54 -4.57
N GLY A 406 15.46 -47.47 -4.42
CA GLY A 406 16.64 -47.26 -5.25
C GLY A 406 17.30 -45.90 -5.00
N ILE A 407 18.49 -45.73 -5.54
CA ILE A 407 19.20 -44.45 -5.56
C ILE A 407 19.01 -43.83 -6.94
N ILE A 408 18.55 -42.58 -6.97
CA ILE A 408 18.44 -41.81 -8.21
C ILE A 408 19.79 -41.16 -8.45
N SER A 409 20.51 -41.66 -9.45
CA SER A 409 21.80 -41.07 -9.84
C SER A 409 21.59 -40.06 -10.95
N GLN A 410 22.22 -38.92 -10.81
CA GLN A 410 22.31 -37.90 -11.86
C GLN A 410 23.40 -38.26 -12.85
N ASN A 411 23.06 -38.32 -14.15
CA ASN A 411 24.02 -38.67 -15.18
C ASN A 411 25.19 -37.69 -15.25
N TYR A 412 26.32 -38.16 -15.81
CA TYR A 412 27.45 -37.31 -16.04
C TYR A 412 27.08 -36.25 -17.08
N GLY A 413 27.40 -34.99 -16.78
CA GLY A 413 27.09 -33.84 -17.66
C GLY A 413 25.69 -33.22 -17.45
N GLU A 414 24.76 -33.87 -16.75
CA GLU A 414 23.47 -33.26 -16.42
C GLU A 414 23.61 -32.21 -15.32
N ALA A 415 22.95 -31.08 -15.49
CA ALA A 415 22.96 -29.99 -14.52
C ALA A 415 22.14 -30.31 -13.26
N VAL A 416 20.95 -30.91 -13.44
CA VAL A 416 20.01 -31.33 -12.40
C VAL A 416 19.24 -32.57 -12.84
N SER A 417 18.61 -33.28 -11.90
CA SER A 417 17.67 -34.38 -12.15
C SER A 417 16.24 -33.91 -11.96
N LEU A 418 15.36 -34.19 -12.93
CA LEU A 418 13.91 -33.95 -12.86
C LEU A 418 13.26 -35.25 -12.38
N ILE A 419 12.74 -35.27 -11.14
CA ILE A 419 12.18 -36.43 -10.47
C ILE A 419 10.67 -36.22 -10.33
N ASP A 420 9.91 -37.10 -10.94
CA ASP A 420 8.44 -37.07 -10.93
C ASP A 420 7.87 -38.39 -10.41
N LYS A 421 6.56 -38.49 -10.31
CA LYS A 421 5.84 -39.70 -9.87
C LYS A 421 6.14 -40.93 -10.74
N LYS A 422 6.47 -40.74 -12.03
CA LYS A 422 6.83 -41.87 -12.92
C LYS A 422 8.16 -42.50 -12.55
N VAL A 423 9.06 -41.69 -11.98
CA VAL A 423 10.40 -42.15 -11.54
C VAL A 423 10.37 -42.65 -10.10
N CYS A 424 9.62 -41.95 -9.25
CA CYS A 424 9.61 -42.23 -7.81
C CYS A 424 8.30 -41.73 -7.17
N ASN A 425 7.65 -42.60 -6.37
CA ASN A 425 6.45 -42.19 -5.62
C ASN A 425 6.80 -41.49 -4.31
N ILE A 426 7.83 -42.03 -3.62
CA ILE A 426 8.28 -41.51 -2.31
C ILE A 426 9.78 -41.24 -2.40
N LEU A 427 10.14 -39.96 -2.40
CA LEU A 427 11.51 -39.48 -2.52
C LEU A 427 12.04 -39.01 -1.16
N THR A 428 13.25 -39.45 -0.82
CA THR A 428 13.97 -38.97 0.37
C THR A 428 15.19 -38.17 -0.07
N LEU A 429 15.28 -36.90 0.40
CA LEU A 429 16.36 -35.97 0.16
C LEU A 429 16.87 -35.47 1.52
N ASP A 430 18.14 -35.69 1.82
CA ASP A 430 18.79 -35.26 3.08
C ASP A 430 17.95 -35.49 4.36
N GLY A 431 17.27 -36.66 4.41
CA GLY A 431 16.40 -37.03 5.54
C GLY A 431 14.96 -36.56 5.47
N ILE A 432 14.62 -35.71 4.51
CA ILE A 432 13.24 -35.22 4.27
C ILE A 432 12.57 -36.19 3.29
N THR A 433 11.40 -36.71 3.65
CA THR A 433 10.62 -37.59 2.79
C THR A 433 9.47 -36.84 2.13
N LEU A 434 9.42 -36.91 0.82
CA LEU A 434 8.43 -36.22 -0.03
C LEU A 434 7.62 -37.27 -0.81
N ARG A 435 6.30 -37.13 -0.82
CA ARG A 435 5.43 -37.93 -1.67
C ARG A 435 5.18 -37.15 -2.97
N LEU A 436 5.59 -37.74 -4.09
CA LEU A 436 5.44 -37.11 -5.40
C LEU A 436 4.04 -37.41 -5.96
N SER A 437 3.41 -36.36 -6.49
CA SER A 437 2.09 -36.42 -7.11
C SER A 437 2.07 -35.85 -8.54
N GLY A 438 3.08 -35.07 -8.88
CA GLY A 438 3.21 -34.40 -10.18
C GLY A 438 3.98 -35.24 -11.18
N GLU A 439 3.83 -34.89 -12.45
CA GLU A 439 4.55 -35.48 -13.58
C GLU A 439 5.09 -34.35 -14.47
N PHE A 440 6.34 -34.52 -14.96
CA PHE A 440 6.89 -33.69 -15.99
C PHE A 440 6.40 -34.20 -17.36
N ASP A 441 5.79 -33.34 -18.13
CA ASP A 441 5.38 -33.67 -19.50
C ASP A 441 6.59 -33.72 -20.47
N ALA A 442 6.35 -34.14 -21.69
CA ALA A 442 7.40 -34.30 -22.71
C ALA A 442 8.03 -32.95 -23.16
N THR A 443 7.45 -31.82 -22.76
CA THR A 443 7.96 -30.49 -23.13
C THR A 443 9.08 -30.02 -22.19
N TYR A 444 9.26 -30.68 -21.02
CA TYR A 444 10.40 -30.41 -20.14
C TYR A 444 11.67 -31.00 -20.75
N GLN A 445 12.67 -30.15 -20.95
CA GLN A 445 14.00 -30.62 -21.33
C GLN A 445 14.62 -31.34 -20.13
N LYS A 446 15.12 -32.59 -20.34
CA LYS A 446 15.63 -33.40 -19.24
C LYS A 446 17.14 -33.34 -19.10
N ASN A 447 17.86 -33.11 -20.19
CA ASN A 447 19.32 -33.25 -20.20
C ASN A 447 19.97 -31.95 -20.71
N ILE A 448 20.38 -31.11 -19.79
CA ILE A 448 21.15 -29.89 -20.09
C ILE A 448 22.53 -30.02 -19.47
N SER A 449 23.56 -29.80 -20.29
CA SER A 449 24.96 -29.71 -19.85
C SER A 449 25.40 -28.26 -19.85
N ILE A 450 25.96 -27.81 -18.73
CA ILE A 450 26.45 -26.44 -18.57
C ILE A 450 27.92 -26.39 -19.01
N GLN A 451 28.22 -25.52 -19.98
CA GLN A 451 29.56 -25.32 -20.48
C GLN A 451 30.41 -24.49 -19.51
N ASP A 452 31.70 -24.70 -19.50
CA ASP A 452 32.65 -23.95 -18.66
C ASP A 452 32.66 -22.46 -18.92
N SER A 453 32.36 -22.04 -20.15
CA SER A 453 32.23 -20.64 -20.56
C SER A 453 31.02 -19.92 -19.96
N GLN A 454 30.02 -20.66 -19.49
CA GLN A 454 28.84 -20.14 -18.85
C GLN A 454 29.03 -19.89 -17.33
N VAL A 455 30.13 -20.39 -16.74
CA VAL A 455 30.37 -20.32 -15.31
C VAL A 455 31.34 -19.21 -14.98
N VAL A 456 30.84 -18.19 -14.28
CA VAL A 456 31.65 -17.11 -13.71
C VAL A 456 32.01 -17.49 -12.27
N ILE A 457 33.30 -17.55 -11.99
CA ILE A 457 33.80 -17.75 -10.62
C ILE A 457 33.89 -16.35 -10.01
N THR A 458 33.01 -16.06 -9.08
CA THR A 458 33.13 -14.87 -8.23
C THR A 458 34.06 -15.25 -7.08
N GLY A 459 35.15 -14.51 -6.90
CA GLY A 459 36.00 -14.66 -5.72
C GLY A 459 35.18 -14.50 -4.44
N ASN A 460 35.69 -15.00 -3.32
CA ASN A 460 35.05 -14.75 -2.02
C ASN A 460 34.76 -13.26 -1.92
N LEU A 461 33.50 -12.92 -1.67
CA LEU A 461 33.13 -11.56 -1.38
C LEU A 461 33.81 -11.19 -0.07
N ASP A 462 35.02 -10.61 -0.16
CA ASP A 462 35.71 -10.08 1.00
C ASP A 462 35.01 -8.77 1.41
N ILE A 463 33.95 -8.93 2.21
CA ILE A 463 33.23 -7.81 2.80
C ILE A 463 33.91 -7.27 4.08
N SER A 464 35.10 -7.76 4.40
CA SER A 464 35.81 -7.33 5.62
C SER A 464 36.09 -5.85 5.61
N THR A 465 36.42 -5.30 4.44
CA THR A 465 36.67 -3.86 4.24
C THR A 465 35.36 -3.05 4.40
N GLU A 466 34.27 -3.50 3.79
CA GLU A 466 32.95 -2.86 3.91
C GLU A 466 32.41 -2.98 5.34
N LEU A 467 32.54 -4.14 5.98
CA LEU A 467 32.20 -4.31 7.40
C LEU A 467 33.05 -3.42 8.30
N GLY A 468 34.35 -3.29 8.00
CA GLY A 468 35.23 -2.35 8.67
C GLY A 468 34.77 -0.90 8.49
N ASN A 469 34.39 -0.50 7.29
CA ASN A 469 33.84 0.82 6.98
C ASN A 469 32.50 1.09 7.66
N VAL A 470 31.61 0.10 7.69
CA VAL A 470 30.33 0.19 8.41
C VAL A 470 30.56 0.31 9.92
N ASN A 471 31.45 -0.50 10.48
CA ASN A 471 31.82 -0.41 11.91
C ASN A 471 32.42 0.95 12.28
N ASN A 472 33.32 1.47 11.44
CA ASN A 472 33.87 2.81 11.60
C ASN A 472 32.81 3.92 11.46
N SER A 473 31.86 3.74 10.54
CA SER A 473 30.74 4.68 10.36
C SER A 473 29.79 4.66 11.57
N ILE A 474 29.52 3.49 12.13
CA ILE A 474 28.72 3.33 13.34
C ILE A 474 29.44 3.96 14.54
N SER A 475 30.77 3.71 14.70
CA SER A 475 31.56 4.32 15.76
C SER A 475 31.55 5.84 15.65
N ASN A 476 31.78 6.39 14.46
CA ASN A 476 31.74 7.83 14.20
C ASN A 476 30.34 8.43 14.43
N ALA A 477 29.28 7.68 14.15
CA ALA A 477 27.90 8.10 14.43
C ALA A 477 27.62 8.10 15.93
N LEU A 478 28.11 7.10 16.67
CA LEU A 478 28.02 7.04 18.13
C LEU A 478 28.78 8.20 18.79
N ASP A 479 30.00 8.47 18.34
CA ASP A 479 30.82 9.60 18.84
C ASP A 479 30.10 10.94 18.59
N LYS A 480 29.52 11.13 17.41
CA LYS A 480 28.71 12.33 17.09
C LYS A 480 27.43 12.42 17.92
N LEU A 481 26.78 11.30 18.20
CA LEU A 481 25.62 11.24 19.09
C LEU A 481 26.00 11.60 20.53
N GLU A 482 27.14 11.12 21.03
CA GLU A 482 27.66 11.42 22.35
C GLU A 482 28.07 12.89 22.45
N GLU A 483 28.76 13.42 21.44
CA GLU A 483 29.09 14.84 21.32
C GLU A 483 27.83 15.70 21.26
N SER A 484 26.82 15.28 20.48
CA SER A 484 25.54 15.97 20.37
C SER A 484 24.76 15.95 21.69
N ASN A 485 24.77 14.82 22.38
CA ASN A 485 24.14 14.66 23.70
C ASN A 485 24.85 15.52 24.77
N SER A 486 26.18 15.58 24.72
CA SER A 486 26.96 16.46 25.59
C SER A 486 26.68 17.95 25.31
N LYS A 487 26.54 18.34 24.04
CA LYS A 487 26.14 19.69 23.63
C LYS A 487 24.70 20.00 24.05
N LEU A 488 23.76 19.07 23.88
CA LEU A 488 22.38 19.17 24.34
C LEU A 488 22.29 19.34 25.87
N ASN A 489 23.07 18.58 26.62
CA ASN A 489 23.15 18.73 28.07
C ASN A 489 23.70 20.09 28.48
N LYS A 490 24.72 20.62 27.77
CA LYS A 490 25.22 21.98 27.97
C LYS A 490 24.20 23.06 27.61
N VAL A 491 23.39 22.84 26.58
CA VAL A 491 22.30 23.73 26.16
C VAL A 491 21.16 23.69 27.17
N ASN A 492 20.77 22.52 27.65
CA ASN A 492 19.75 22.36 28.70
C ASN A 492 20.11 23.08 30.01
N VAL A 493 21.38 23.04 30.39
CA VAL A 493 21.88 23.79 31.57
C VAL A 493 21.86 25.31 31.34
N ARG A 494 21.97 25.78 30.07
CA ARG A 494 21.89 27.21 29.73
C ARG A 494 20.47 27.70 29.48
N LEU A 495 19.55 26.84 29.06
CA LEU A 495 18.13 27.19 28.81
C LEU A 495 17.30 27.37 30.09
N THR A 496 17.85 27.05 31.26
CA THR A 496 17.24 27.36 32.57
C THR A 496 17.35 28.85 32.95
N SER A 497 18.07 29.66 32.19
CA SER A 497 18.02 31.13 32.34
C SER A 497 16.98 31.70 31.36
N THR A 498 15.86 32.11 31.90
CA THR A 498 14.75 32.78 31.18
C THR A 498 15.19 33.96 30.31
N SER A 499 16.31 34.62 30.66
CA SER A 499 16.91 35.72 29.90
C SER A 499 17.48 35.29 28.54
N ALA A 500 18.07 34.09 28.40
CA ALA A 500 18.63 33.61 27.12
C ALA A 500 17.54 33.27 26.11
N LEU A 501 16.43 32.72 26.56
CA LEU A 501 15.26 32.38 25.73
C LEU A 501 14.56 33.63 25.20
N ILE A 502 14.44 34.68 26.03
CA ILE A 502 13.89 35.99 25.64
C ILE A 502 14.80 36.66 24.59
N THR A 503 16.13 36.61 24.78
CA THR A 503 17.09 37.19 23.82
C THR A 503 17.02 36.48 22.47
N TYR A 504 16.87 35.17 22.42
CA TYR A 504 16.75 34.42 21.18
C TYR A 504 15.43 34.73 20.45
N ILE A 505 14.32 34.84 21.18
CA ILE A 505 13.02 35.20 20.60
C ILE A 505 13.08 36.63 20.03
N VAL A 506 13.70 37.56 20.73
CA VAL A 506 13.86 38.97 20.26
C VAL A 506 14.73 39.01 19.00
N LEU A 507 15.84 38.30 18.94
CA LEU A 507 16.71 38.26 17.76
C LEU A 507 16.02 37.64 16.54
N THR A 508 15.27 36.57 16.73
CA THR A 508 14.53 35.92 15.61
C THR A 508 13.40 36.80 15.10
N THR A 509 12.70 37.53 15.96
CA THR A 509 11.65 38.47 15.55
C THR A 509 12.22 39.68 14.78
N ILE A 510 13.35 40.22 15.20
CA ILE A 510 14.05 41.29 14.50
C ILE A 510 14.50 40.83 13.11
N ALA A 511 15.12 39.64 12.99
CA ALA A 511 15.55 39.10 11.71
C ALA A 511 14.36 38.90 10.73
N LEU A 512 13.21 38.48 11.25
CA LEU A 512 12.01 38.25 10.47
C LEU A 512 11.42 39.60 9.96
N ILE A 513 11.40 40.62 10.80
CA ILE A 513 10.97 41.98 10.42
C ILE A 513 11.89 42.58 9.35
N CYS A 514 13.22 42.47 9.50
CA CYS A 514 14.19 42.92 8.51
C CYS A 514 14.01 42.17 7.16
N GLY A 515 13.73 40.87 7.19
CA GLY A 515 13.42 40.06 5.99
C GLY A 515 12.17 40.57 5.26
N ILE A 516 11.11 40.87 5.98
CA ILE A 516 9.87 41.39 5.39
C ILE A 516 10.10 42.79 4.80
N VAL A 517 10.79 43.68 5.50
CA VAL A 517 11.10 45.00 5.02
C VAL A 517 11.95 44.99 3.73
N SER A 518 12.95 44.10 3.67
CA SER A 518 13.80 43.94 2.47
C SER A 518 12.98 43.43 1.26
N LEU A 519 12.03 42.52 1.50
CA LEU A 519 11.14 41.98 0.47
C LEU A 519 10.19 43.06 -0.07
N VAL A 520 9.62 43.87 0.80
CA VAL A 520 8.75 45.02 0.42
C VAL A 520 9.54 46.06 -0.38
N LEU A 521 10.77 46.39 0.03
CA LEU A 521 11.66 47.29 -0.70
C LEU A 521 12.01 46.72 -2.08
N ALA A 522 12.34 45.43 -2.20
CA ALA A 522 12.60 44.80 -3.48
C ALA A 522 11.39 44.85 -4.42
N CYS A 523 10.20 44.54 -3.91
CA CYS A 523 8.95 44.66 -4.66
C CYS A 523 8.67 46.12 -5.10
N TYR A 524 8.91 47.08 -4.24
CA TYR A 524 8.75 48.51 -4.56
C TYR A 524 9.72 48.95 -5.64
N ILE A 525 10.99 48.53 -5.58
CA ILE A 525 12.00 48.85 -6.60
C ILE A 525 11.62 48.24 -7.95
N MET A 526 11.18 46.98 -7.97
CA MET A 526 10.71 46.32 -9.20
C MET A 526 9.46 47.00 -9.78
N TYR A 527 8.54 47.43 -8.93
CA TYR A 527 7.37 48.22 -9.38
C TYR A 527 7.78 49.52 -10.01
N LYS A 528 8.71 50.27 -9.39
CA LYS A 528 9.22 51.55 -9.89
C LYS A 528 9.99 51.39 -11.21
N GLN A 529 10.79 50.34 -11.36
CA GLN A 529 11.49 49.99 -12.61
C GLN A 529 10.51 49.66 -13.75
N LYS A 530 9.44 48.89 -13.46
CA LYS A 530 8.37 48.61 -14.45
C LYS A 530 7.61 49.90 -14.85
N ALA A 531 7.40 50.82 -13.93
CA ALA A 531 6.77 52.10 -14.22
C ALA A 531 7.67 52.99 -15.10
N GLN A 532 9.00 53.01 -14.83
CA GLN A 532 9.96 53.74 -15.67
C GLN A 532 10.10 53.12 -17.08
N GLN A 533 10.08 51.80 -17.20
CA GLN A 533 10.08 51.14 -18.52
C GLN A 533 8.83 51.50 -19.34
N LYS A 534 7.66 51.57 -18.70
CA LYS A 534 6.42 51.99 -19.40
C LYS A 534 6.50 53.45 -19.87
N THR A 535 7.07 54.37 -19.08
CA THR A 535 7.26 55.76 -19.48
C THR A 535 8.28 55.92 -20.59
N LEU A 536 9.37 55.14 -20.59
CA LEU A 536 10.36 55.15 -21.68
C LEU A 536 9.78 54.54 -22.99
N LEU A 537 8.97 53.51 -22.92
CA LEU A 537 8.24 52.96 -24.06
C LEU A 537 7.21 53.93 -24.64
N TRP A 538 6.51 54.70 -23.78
CA TRP A 538 5.55 55.74 -24.20
C TRP A 538 6.25 56.91 -24.86
N LEU A 539 7.41 57.38 -24.33
CA LEU A 539 8.24 58.42 -24.94
C LEU A 539 8.83 57.95 -26.28
N GLY A 540 9.29 56.71 -26.37
CA GLY A 540 9.82 56.12 -27.61
C GLY A 540 8.76 56.05 -28.73
N ASN A 541 7.53 55.68 -28.40
CA ASN A 541 6.42 55.66 -29.36
C ASN A 541 6.03 57.07 -29.82
N ASN A 542 5.97 58.07 -28.93
CA ASN A 542 5.66 59.44 -29.30
C ASN A 542 6.74 60.08 -30.21
N THR A 543 8.03 59.78 -29.98
CA THR A 543 9.11 60.26 -30.87
C THR A 543 9.06 59.59 -32.23
N LEU A 544 8.68 58.33 -32.34
CA LEU A 544 8.48 57.62 -33.59
C LEU A 544 7.29 58.18 -34.42
N ASP A 545 6.20 58.52 -33.74
CA ASP A 545 5.04 59.15 -34.39
C ASP A 545 5.32 60.60 -34.87
N GLN A 546 6.13 61.38 -34.13
CA GLN A 546 6.61 62.69 -34.59
C GLN A 546 7.55 62.60 -35.80
N MET A 547 8.47 61.62 -35.83
CA MET A 547 9.33 61.33 -37.00
C MET A 547 8.52 60.92 -38.23
N ARG A 548 7.46 60.13 -38.05
CA ARG A 548 6.57 59.72 -39.15
C ARG A 548 5.75 60.89 -39.70
N ALA A 549 5.41 61.87 -38.87
CA ALA A 549 4.69 63.06 -39.29
C ALA A 549 5.58 64.04 -40.11
N THR A 550 6.89 64.11 -39.79
CA THR A 550 7.86 64.99 -40.50
C THR A 550 8.34 64.39 -41.82
N THR A 551 8.13 63.11 -42.07
CA THR A 551 8.53 62.44 -43.35
C THR A 551 7.40 62.40 -44.38
N LYS A 552 6.23 63.02 -44.05
CA LYS A 552 5.07 63.14 -44.96
C LYS A 552 4.80 64.56 -45.40
N MET A 553 5.72 65.53 -45.17
CA MET A 553 5.74 66.82 -45.86
C MET A 553 6.85 66.83 -46.96
#